data_0c1d7b0a2caf368657da3f10833a6300
#
_entry.id   0c1d7b0a2caf368657da3f10833a6300
#
_cell.length_a   1.000
_cell.length_b   1.000
_cell.length_c   1.000
_cell.angle_alpha   90.00
_cell.angle_beta   90.00
_cell.angle_gamma   90.00
#
_symmetry.space_group_name_H-M   'P 1'
#
loop_
_entity.id
_entity.type
_entity.pdbx_description
1 polymer ?
#
loop_
_entity_poly.entity_id
_entity_poly.type
_entity_poly.pdbx_seq_one_letter_code
_entity_poly.pdbx_strand_id
1 'polypeptide(L)'
;MRFVDKHIELDKLPKKFKKMTATRFASVLGLNTWKTPFATWCEITRTYEEPFTDSIYTIAGKVIEPKIIDYLKERFFLDIETPEDVYGKDYFKKTYGDFYGDVKIFGGMWDAKSDDLIVEIKTTKRAEDWLKDIPIYYKLQAALYAYLSKIDDVIITCSFLKDGDYEDPAVFVPTIDNTIVVEWKMSEDFPDFEKRYIKPAMKFWKDHVETGISPDFDERKDADILKALRTNVVGVKDDEIEKLLAVIDADQSAYNKASSEIKVIEKRLKENKEKLKKNLQGKFGDNDDRVEIKSTAYIYTLSKNTKSSVDTEKLKQDELYEKYLVEKVEYRMSVKAV
;
A
#
# COMPACT_ATOMS: atom_id res chain seq x y z
N MET A 1 8.67 7.32 28.43
CA MET A 1 9.22 6.14 27.71
C MET A 1 10.70 6.29 27.54
N ARG A 2 11.43 5.17 27.54
CA ARG A 2 12.89 5.13 27.42
C ARG A 2 13.28 4.22 26.27
N PHE A 3 14.27 4.62 25.49
CA PHE A 3 14.92 3.76 24.50
C PHE A 3 16.05 2.99 25.20
N VAL A 4 16.01 1.67 25.11
CA VAL A 4 17.01 0.77 25.71
C VAL A 4 17.44 -0.20 24.61
N ASP A 5 18.70 -0.09 24.16
CA ASP A 5 19.21 -0.85 23.02
C ASP A 5 18.28 -0.77 21.79
N LYS A 6 17.65 -1.89 21.42
CA LYS A 6 16.75 -1.99 20.28
C LYS A 6 15.28 -2.06 20.65
N HIS A 7 14.90 -1.73 21.89
CA HIS A 7 13.51 -1.74 22.32
C HIS A 7 13.15 -0.46 23.08
N ILE A 8 11.87 -0.31 23.36
CA ILE A 8 11.31 0.82 24.13
C ILE A 8 10.66 0.28 25.39
N GLU A 9 10.90 0.94 26.49
CA GLU A 9 10.20 0.72 27.76
C GLU A 9 9.26 1.88 28.05
N LEU A 10 7.99 1.58 28.33
CA LEU A 10 7.00 2.58 28.70
C LEU A 10 7.07 2.89 30.20
N ASP A 11 7.16 4.15 30.56
CA ASP A 11 7.10 4.58 31.97
C ASP A 11 5.72 4.31 32.58
N LYS A 12 4.68 4.29 31.74
CA LYS A 12 3.30 4.05 32.16
C LYS A 12 2.53 3.36 31.05
N LEU A 13 1.82 2.31 31.43
CA LEU A 13 0.94 1.59 30.50
C LEU A 13 -0.34 2.41 30.19
N PRO A 14 -0.91 2.29 29.00
CA PRO A 14 -2.19 2.90 28.68
C PRO A 14 -3.31 2.29 29.52
N LYS A 15 -4.36 3.06 29.77
CA LYS A 15 -5.54 2.58 30.52
C LYS A 15 -6.25 1.40 29.84
N LYS A 16 -6.17 1.33 28.51
CA LYS A 16 -6.77 0.29 27.68
C LYS A 16 -5.92 0.05 26.46
N PHE A 17 -5.48 -1.18 26.29
CA PHE A 17 -4.82 -1.65 25.05
C PHE A 17 -5.83 -1.80 23.92
N LYS A 18 -5.37 -1.66 22.67
CA LYS A 18 -6.14 -2.15 21.52
C LYS A 18 -6.00 -3.67 21.45
N LYS A 19 -7.04 -4.35 20.92
CA LYS A 19 -6.96 -5.79 20.68
C LYS A 19 -5.98 -6.12 19.57
N MET A 20 -5.46 -7.32 19.61
CA MET A 20 -4.77 -7.96 18.51
C MET A 20 -5.82 -8.42 17.50
N THR A 21 -6.21 -7.52 16.59
CA THR A 21 -7.17 -7.86 15.54
C THR A 21 -6.54 -8.82 14.53
N ALA A 22 -7.36 -9.50 13.75
CA ALA A 22 -6.87 -10.45 12.74
C ALA A 22 -5.91 -9.79 11.74
N THR A 23 -6.11 -8.52 11.40
CA THR A 23 -5.18 -7.73 10.57
C THR A 23 -3.82 -7.49 11.22
N ARG A 24 -3.72 -7.50 12.56
CA ARG A 24 -2.47 -7.36 13.33
C ARG A 24 -1.81 -8.70 13.62
N PHE A 25 -2.55 -9.79 13.53
CA PHE A 25 -2.13 -11.11 14.00
C PHE A 25 -0.84 -11.59 13.33
N ALA A 26 -0.78 -11.56 12.00
CA ALA A 26 0.41 -11.95 11.27
C ALA A 26 1.61 -11.05 11.57
N SER A 27 1.38 -9.74 11.80
CA SER A 27 2.45 -8.78 12.11
C SER A 27 3.07 -9.05 13.47
N VAL A 28 2.26 -9.37 14.48
CA VAL A 28 2.73 -9.77 15.82
C VAL A 28 3.63 -10.99 15.75
N LEU A 29 3.33 -11.91 14.85
CA LEU A 29 4.10 -13.15 14.63
C LEU A 29 5.35 -12.95 13.75
N GLY A 30 5.59 -11.73 13.25
CA GLY A 30 6.69 -11.45 12.32
C GLY A 30 6.50 -12.03 10.91
N LEU A 31 5.27 -12.41 10.56
CA LEU A 31 4.90 -13.04 9.28
C LEU A 31 4.27 -12.05 8.27
N ASN A 32 4.21 -10.78 8.62
CA ASN A 32 3.77 -9.72 7.73
C ASN A 32 4.98 -8.97 7.17
N THR A 33 5.11 -8.91 5.83
CA THR A 33 6.22 -8.24 5.16
C THR A 33 6.15 -6.71 5.22
N TRP A 34 4.96 -6.16 5.46
CA TRP A 34 4.67 -4.73 5.41
C TRP A 34 4.71 -4.06 6.78
N LYS A 35 4.60 -4.83 7.84
CA LYS A 35 4.47 -4.30 9.19
C LYS A 35 5.21 -5.16 10.20
N THR A 36 6.06 -4.51 10.99
CA THR A 36 6.87 -5.19 12.00
C THR A 36 6.06 -5.53 13.27
N PRO A 37 6.53 -6.47 14.08
CA PRO A 37 6.01 -6.68 15.44
C PRO A 37 6.08 -5.41 16.30
N PHE A 38 7.16 -4.61 16.17
CA PHE A 38 7.33 -3.34 16.87
C PHE A 38 6.27 -2.31 16.48
N ALA A 39 6.05 -2.10 15.19
CA ALA A 39 5.01 -1.19 14.71
C ALA A 39 3.63 -1.59 15.23
N THR A 40 3.33 -2.89 15.25
CA THR A 40 2.07 -3.42 15.78
C THR A 40 1.96 -3.26 17.30
N TRP A 41 3.06 -3.45 18.02
CA TRP A 41 3.11 -3.18 19.46
C TRP A 41 2.82 -1.70 19.77
N CYS A 42 3.40 -0.77 19.01
CA CYS A 42 3.14 0.66 19.14
C CYS A 42 1.64 0.98 19.00
N GLU A 43 0.95 0.37 18.03
CA GLU A 43 -0.49 0.55 17.87
C GLU A 43 -1.31 -0.06 19.01
N ILE A 44 -0.99 -1.29 19.44
CA ILE A 44 -1.71 -1.98 20.52
C ILE A 44 -1.57 -1.19 21.82
N THR A 45 -0.38 -0.70 22.13
CA THR A 45 -0.07 0.08 23.31
C THR A 45 -0.44 1.55 23.19
N ARG A 46 -0.91 2.01 22.02
CA ARG A 46 -1.21 3.42 21.71
C ARG A 46 -0.01 4.35 21.89
N THR A 47 1.19 3.81 21.76
CA THR A 47 2.44 4.57 21.83
C THR A 47 2.63 5.39 20.56
N TYR A 48 2.23 4.82 19.42
CA TYR A 48 2.18 5.50 18.14
C TYR A 48 1.01 4.95 17.32
N GLU A 49 0.25 5.85 16.73
CA GLU A 49 -0.80 5.52 15.77
C GLU A 49 -0.53 6.30 14.50
N GLU A 50 -0.38 5.60 13.39
CA GLU A 50 -0.28 6.25 12.10
C GLU A 50 -1.58 7.00 11.81
N PRO A 51 -1.50 8.27 11.38
CA PRO A 51 -2.70 9.01 11.01
C PRO A 51 -3.48 8.27 9.93
N PHE A 52 -4.75 7.98 10.21
CA PHE A 52 -5.60 7.33 9.23
C PHE A 52 -5.89 8.29 8.07
N THR A 53 -5.47 7.91 6.87
CA THR A 53 -5.84 8.59 5.64
C THR A 53 -6.48 7.58 4.70
N ASP A 54 -7.69 7.89 4.20
CA ASP A 54 -8.29 7.07 3.15
C ASP A 54 -7.41 7.12 1.90
N SER A 55 -6.74 6.01 1.64
CA SER A 55 -5.99 5.84 0.39
C SER A 55 -6.93 5.47 -0.74
N ILE A 56 -6.50 5.69 -1.99
CA ILE A 56 -7.24 5.20 -3.17
C ILE A 56 -7.51 3.70 -3.10
N TYR A 57 -6.60 2.93 -2.49
CA TYR A 57 -6.74 1.49 -2.29
C TYR A 57 -7.86 1.16 -1.30
N THR A 58 -7.94 1.87 -0.19
CA THR A 58 -8.98 1.69 0.83
C THR A 58 -10.36 2.07 0.28
N ILE A 59 -10.44 3.17 -0.48
CA ILE A 59 -11.68 3.64 -1.11
C ILE A 59 -12.16 2.61 -2.13
N ALA A 60 -11.28 2.15 -3.02
CA ALA A 60 -11.62 1.14 -4.02
C ALA A 60 -12.08 -0.17 -3.35
N GLY A 61 -11.38 -0.64 -2.32
CA GLY A 61 -11.77 -1.83 -1.56
C GLY A 61 -13.20 -1.73 -1.03
N LYS A 62 -13.54 -0.64 -0.34
CA LYS A 62 -14.89 -0.40 0.20
C LYS A 62 -16.01 -0.40 -0.86
N VAL A 63 -15.73 0.09 -2.08
CA VAL A 63 -16.70 0.14 -3.17
C VAL A 63 -16.85 -1.21 -3.87
N ILE A 64 -15.75 -1.97 -3.97
CA ILE A 64 -15.69 -3.23 -4.72
C ILE A 64 -16.15 -4.43 -3.87
N GLU A 65 -15.89 -4.41 -2.56
CA GLU A 65 -16.23 -5.50 -1.63
C GLU A 65 -17.69 -5.98 -1.75
N PRO A 66 -18.73 -5.12 -1.74
CA PRO A 66 -20.11 -5.57 -1.93
C PRO A 66 -20.34 -6.29 -3.27
N LYS A 67 -19.66 -5.86 -4.33
CA LYS A 67 -19.78 -6.48 -5.67
C LYS A 67 -19.17 -7.88 -5.70
N ILE A 68 -18.07 -8.08 -4.94
CA ILE A 68 -17.46 -9.41 -4.78
C ILE A 68 -18.40 -10.31 -3.98
N ILE A 69 -19.07 -9.81 -2.96
CA ILE A 69 -20.08 -10.56 -2.20
C ILE A 69 -21.23 -11.00 -3.10
N ASP A 70 -21.76 -10.09 -3.91
CA ASP A 70 -22.82 -10.42 -4.87
C ASP A 70 -22.33 -11.47 -5.88
N TYR A 71 -21.12 -11.32 -6.41
CA TYR A 71 -20.49 -12.29 -7.30
C TYR A 71 -20.35 -13.68 -6.66
N LEU A 72 -19.98 -13.76 -5.38
CA LEU A 72 -19.86 -15.03 -4.65
C LEU A 72 -21.25 -15.67 -4.47
N LYS A 73 -22.26 -14.90 -4.09
CA LYS A 73 -23.64 -15.36 -3.94
C LYS A 73 -24.21 -15.90 -5.26
N GLU A 74 -24.02 -15.17 -6.34
CA GLU A 74 -24.60 -15.52 -7.66
C GLU A 74 -23.84 -16.65 -8.36
N ARG A 75 -22.51 -16.59 -8.35
CA ARG A 75 -21.66 -17.51 -9.14
C ARG A 75 -21.37 -18.83 -8.43
N PHE A 76 -21.22 -18.78 -7.10
CA PHE A 76 -20.89 -19.95 -6.28
C PHE A 76 -22.05 -20.42 -5.41
N PHE A 77 -23.22 -19.74 -5.53
CA PHE A 77 -24.43 -20.08 -4.78
C PHE A 77 -24.22 -20.10 -3.25
N LEU A 78 -23.34 -19.21 -2.76
CA LEU A 78 -23.05 -19.13 -1.33
C LEU A 78 -24.16 -18.38 -0.60
N ASP A 79 -24.70 -19.00 0.44
CA ASP A 79 -25.61 -18.35 1.39
C ASP A 79 -24.81 -17.73 2.52
N ILE A 80 -24.33 -16.51 2.30
CA ILE A 80 -23.46 -15.78 3.22
C ILE A 80 -24.09 -14.45 3.62
N GLU A 81 -23.89 -14.06 4.87
CA GLU A 81 -24.34 -12.82 5.48
C GLU A 81 -23.18 -11.83 5.62
N THR A 82 -23.46 -10.56 5.35
CA THR A 82 -22.53 -9.46 5.60
C THR A 82 -22.64 -8.95 7.04
N PRO A 83 -21.70 -8.13 7.53
CA PRO A 83 -21.86 -7.46 8.83
C PRO A 83 -23.11 -6.59 8.92
N GLU A 84 -23.55 -6.01 7.80
CA GLU A 84 -24.82 -5.25 7.74
C GLU A 84 -26.04 -6.15 7.91
N ASP A 85 -26.04 -7.35 7.33
CA ASP A 85 -27.11 -8.33 7.47
C ASP A 85 -27.24 -8.79 8.94
N VAL A 86 -26.13 -9.05 9.61
CA VAL A 86 -26.11 -9.56 10.99
C VAL A 86 -26.36 -8.47 12.04
N TYR A 87 -25.74 -7.29 11.90
CA TYR A 87 -25.75 -6.24 12.93
C TYR A 87 -26.52 -4.97 12.51
N GLY A 88 -26.93 -4.86 11.21
CA GLY A 88 -27.56 -3.69 10.60
C GLY A 88 -26.56 -2.61 10.18
N LYS A 89 -27.05 -1.57 9.50
CA LYS A 89 -26.23 -0.48 8.90
C LYS A 89 -25.21 0.16 9.83
N ASP A 90 -25.53 0.25 11.12
CA ASP A 90 -24.64 0.83 12.14
C ASP A 90 -23.72 -0.20 12.79
N TYR A 91 -23.44 -1.34 12.13
CA TYR A 91 -22.69 -2.46 12.70
C TYR A 91 -21.35 -2.04 13.30
N PHE A 92 -20.61 -1.17 12.61
CA PHE A 92 -19.29 -0.70 13.09
C PHE A 92 -19.41 0.05 14.43
N LYS A 93 -20.43 0.91 14.57
CA LYS A 93 -20.67 1.67 15.80
C LYS A 93 -21.18 0.76 16.92
N LYS A 94 -22.10 -0.16 16.61
CA LYS A 94 -22.68 -1.10 17.59
C LYS A 94 -21.64 -2.06 18.16
N THR A 95 -20.70 -2.50 17.34
CA THR A 95 -19.66 -3.48 17.71
C THR A 95 -18.32 -2.82 18.06
N TYR A 96 -18.21 -1.49 17.93
CA TYR A 96 -16.94 -0.76 18.07
C TYR A 96 -15.82 -1.31 17.16
N GLY A 97 -16.20 -1.82 15.98
CA GLY A 97 -15.26 -2.40 15.03
C GLY A 97 -14.68 -3.76 15.44
N ASP A 98 -15.42 -4.52 16.26
CA ASP A 98 -14.98 -5.83 16.75
C ASP A 98 -16.17 -6.77 16.98
N PHE A 99 -16.24 -7.88 16.23
CA PHE A 99 -17.30 -8.86 16.33
C PHE A 99 -17.08 -9.89 17.46
N TYR A 100 -15.93 -9.85 18.12
CA TYR A 100 -15.51 -10.77 19.17
C TYR A 100 -15.40 -10.03 20.52
N GLY A 101 -16.45 -9.30 20.89
CA GLY A 101 -16.48 -8.44 22.09
C GLY A 101 -16.07 -9.15 23.38
N ASP A 102 -16.46 -10.41 23.52
CA ASP A 102 -16.19 -11.24 24.71
C ASP A 102 -14.75 -11.78 24.76
N VAL A 103 -14.00 -11.74 23.66
CA VAL A 103 -12.60 -12.19 23.60
C VAL A 103 -11.68 -11.05 24.04
N LYS A 104 -10.87 -11.29 25.08
CA LYS A 104 -10.09 -10.23 25.74
C LYS A 104 -8.94 -9.68 24.87
N ILE A 105 -8.20 -10.58 24.19
CA ILE A 105 -6.95 -10.25 23.50
C ILE A 105 -7.17 -10.13 21.99
N PHE A 106 -7.86 -11.08 21.40
CA PHE A 106 -8.10 -11.15 19.96
C PHE A 106 -9.40 -10.47 19.58
N GLY A 107 -9.51 -10.07 18.31
CA GLY A 107 -10.70 -9.42 17.78
C GLY A 107 -10.61 -9.18 16.28
N GLY A 108 -11.59 -8.47 15.75
CA GLY A 108 -11.67 -8.04 14.36
C GLY A 108 -13.04 -8.19 13.77
N MET A 109 -13.12 -7.97 12.47
CA MET A 109 -14.36 -8.05 11.68
C MET A 109 -14.07 -8.89 10.43
N TRP A 110 -14.87 -9.91 10.21
CA TRP A 110 -14.90 -10.68 8.96
C TRP A 110 -15.71 -9.92 7.89
N ASP A 111 -15.45 -10.19 6.62
CA ASP A 111 -16.12 -9.50 5.51
C ASP A 111 -17.50 -10.12 5.20
N ALA A 112 -17.59 -11.46 5.22
CA ALA A 112 -18.87 -12.18 5.19
C ALA A 112 -18.73 -13.55 5.89
N LYS A 113 -19.85 -14.16 6.24
CA LYS A 113 -19.88 -15.50 6.85
C LYS A 113 -21.19 -16.23 6.62
N SER A 114 -21.20 -17.54 6.84
CA SER A 114 -22.41 -18.34 7.17
C SER A 114 -22.23 -19.00 8.54
N ASP A 115 -23.07 -19.96 8.89
CA ASP A 115 -22.94 -20.74 10.11
C ASP A 115 -21.67 -21.61 10.12
N ASP A 116 -21.20 -22.01 8.95
CA ASP A 116 -20.11 -22.97 8.76
C ASP A 116 -18.95 -22.42 7.88
N LEU A 117 -19.02 -21.18 7.39
CA LEU A 117 -18.07 -20.61 6.48
C LEU A 117 -17.64 -19.19 6.91
N ILE A 118 -16.33 -18.93 6.87
CA ILE A 118 -15.77 -17.55 6.92
C ILE A 118 -15.33 -17.15 5.53
N VAL A 119 -15.68 -15.93 5.13
CA VAL A 119 -15.24 -15.31 3.87
C VAL A 119 -14.41 -14.07 4.16
N GLU A 120 -13.22 -14.04 3.56
CA GLU A 120 -12.30 -12.88 3.59
C GLU A 120 -12.09 -12.38 2.16
N ILE A 121 -12.22 -11.07 1.97
CA ILE A 121 -12.18 -10.41 0.67
C ILE A 121 -10.93 -9.53 0.56
N LYS A 122 -10.24 -9.65 -0.57
CA LYS A 122 -9.08 -8.80 -0.88
C LYS A 122 -9.18 -8.20 -2.25
N THR A 123 -8.63 -7.01 -2.38
CA THR A 123 -8.40 -6.36 -3.68
C THR A 123 -6.94 -5.94 -3.77
N THR A 124 -6.31 -6.17 -4.91
CA THR A 124 -4.90 -5.82 -5.12
C THR A 124 -4.60 -5.64 -6.60
N LYS A 125 -3.60 -4.81 -6.94
CA LYS A 125 -3.01 -4.81 -8.29
C LYS A 125 -1.81 -5.76 -8.44
N ARG A 126 -1.42 -6.42 -7.36
CA ARG A 126 -0.23 -7.26 -7.27
C ARG A 126 -0.61 -8.73 -7.41
N ALA A 127 -1.11 -9.11 -8.60
CA ALA A 127 -1.49 -10.47 -8.90
C ALA A 127 -0.32 -11.46 -8.73
N GLU A 128 0.90 -11.00 -8.95
CA GLU A 128 2.13 -11.79 -8.82
C GLU A 128 2.36 -12.34 -7.39
N ASP A 129 1.89 -11.65 -6.37
CA ASP A 129 1.99 -12.09 -4.97
C ASP A 129 1.13 -13.33 -4.70
N TRP A 130 0.12 -13.60 -5.56
CA TRP A 130 -0.85 -14.68 -5.44
C TRP A 130 -0.60 -15.87 -6.38
N LEU A 131 0.46 -15.81 -7.23
CA LEU A 131 0.73 -16.83 -8.24
C LEU A 131 1.08 -18.22 -7.67
N LYS A 132 1.63 -18.28 -6.45
CA LYS A 132 2.08 -19.52 -5.84
C LYS A 132 1.14 -19.99 -4.74
N ASP A 133 0.69 -19.11 -3.90
CA ASP A 133 -0.21 -19.34 -2.78
C ASP A 133 -0.76 -18.00 -2.28
N ILE A 134 -1.79 -18.07 -1.44
CA ILE A 134 -2.31 -16.92 -0.72
C ILE A 134 -1.20 -16.37 0.19
N PRO A 135 -0.90 -15.05 0.17
CA PRO A 135 0.05 -14.46 1.10
C PRO A 135 -0.29 -14.83 2.56
N ILE A 136 0.68 -15.38 3.27
CA ILE A 136 0.48 -15.97 4.61
C ILE A 136 -0.20 -15.02 5.59
N TYR A 137 0.05 -13.70 5.50
CA TYR A 137 -0.57 -12.72 6.38
C TYR A 137 -2.08 -12.57 6.14
N TYR A 138 -2.58 -12.76 4.92
CA TYR A 138 -4.02 -12.81 4.63
C TYR A 138 -4.63 -14.14 5.07
N LYS A 139 -3.91 -15.24 4.84
CA LYS A 139 -4.36 -16.57 5.27
C LYS A 139 -4.50 -16.63 6.80
N LEU A 140 -3.53 -16.08 7.55
CA LEU A 140 -3.60 -15.97 8.99
C LEU A 140 -4.69 -15.02 9.51
N GLN A 141 -5.04 -13.98 8.75
CA GLN A 141 -6.16 -13.11 9.09
C GLN A 141 -7.47 -13.88 9.07
N ALA A 142 -7.77 -14.59 7.97
CA ALA A 142 -8.97 -15.39 7.85
C ALA A 142 -8.97 -16.59 8.83
N ALA A 143 -7.80 -17.22 9.05
CA ALA A 143 -7.62 -18.28 10.02
C ALA A 143 -7.97 -17.85 11.45
N LEU A 144 -7.60 -16.64 11.85
CA LEU A 144 -7.97 -16.15 13.17
C LEU A 144 -9.49 -15.94 13.31
N TYR A 145 -10.17 -15.45 12.27
CA TYR A 145 -11.62 -15.34 12.29
C TYR A 145 -12.29 -16.72 12.39
N ALA A 146 -11.83 -17.69 11.61
CA ALA A 146 -12.31 -19.06 11.66
C ALA A 146 -12.11 -19.69 13.05
N TYR A 147 -10.92 -19.53 13.62
CA TYR A 147 -10.60 -20.00 14.98
C TYR A 147 -11.53 -19.37 16.05
N LEU A 148 -11.72 -18.05 16.00
CA LEU A 148 -12.56 -17.34 16.97
C LEU A 148 -14.04 -17.68 16.81
N SER A 149 -14.49 -17.93 15.59
CA SER A 149 -15.86 -18.33 15.26
C SER A 149 -16.12 -19.83 15.41
N LYS A 150 -15.07 -20.64 15.62
CA LYS A 150 -15.10 -22.11 15.64
C LYS A 150 -15.66 -22.71 14.35
N ILE A 151 -15.27 -22.14 13.24
CA ILE A 151 -15.64 -22.54 11.88
C ILE A 151 -14.40 -23.15 11.23
N ASP A 152 -14.59 -24.24 10.48
CA ASP A 152 -13.47 -24.96 9.82
C ASP A 152 -13.29 -24.52 8.37
N ASP A 153 -14.38 -24.21 7.66
CA ASP A 153 -14.38 -23.86 6.25
C ASP A 153 -14.11 -22.38 6.06
N VAL A 154 -13.18 -22.05 5.16
CA VAL A 154 -12.75 -20.70 4.88
C VAL A 154 -12.65 -20.45 3.38
N ILE A 155 -13.17 -19.34 2.92
CA ILE A 155 -12.93 -18.80 1.58
C ILE A 155 -12.10 -17.52 1.71
N ILE A 156 -11.03 -17.45 0.92
CA ILE A 156 -10.39 -16.17 0.61
C ILE A 156 -10.58 -15.87 -0.86
N THR A 157 -11.16 -14.72 -1.16
CA THR A 157 -11.31 -14.23 -2.52
C THR A 157 -10.46 -12.98 -2.73
N CYS A 158 -9.87 -12.86 -3.93
CA CYS A 158 -9.08 -11.71 -4.29
C CYS A 158 -9.40 -11.24 -5.71
N SER A 159 -9.77 -9.99 -5.84
CA SER A 159 -9.93 -9.33 -7.15
C SER A 159 -8.68 -8.55 -7.51
N PHE A 160 -8.17 -8.80 -8.72
CA PHE A 160 -6.98 -8.14 -9.27
C PHE A 160 -7.39 -6.88 -10.03
N LEU A 161 -7.00 -5.73 -9.49
CA LEU A 161 -7.37 -4.42 -10.00
C LEU A 161 -6.30 -3.84 -10.91
N LYS A 162 -6.73 -3.07 -11.92
CA LYS A 162 -5.90 -2.23 -12.78
C LYS A 162 -5.95 -0.78 -12.28
N ASP A 163 -5.05 0.07 -12.78
CA ASP A 163 -5.01 1.49 -12.35
C ASP A 163 -6.35 2.21 -12.58
N GLY A 164 -7.05 1.93 -13.69
CA GLY A 164 -8.38 2.50 -13.96
C GLY A 164 -9.46 2.09 -12.95
N ASP A 165 -9.36 0.90 -12.34
CA ASP A 165 -10.31 0.44 -11.33
C ASP A 165 -10.16 1.20 -10.00
N TYR A 166 -8.98 1.78 -9.74
CA TYR A 166 -8.76 2.68 -8.61
C TYR A 166 -9.26 4.11 -8.88
N GLU A 167 -9.26 4.53 -10.14
CA GLU A 167 -9.79 5.84 -10.56
C GLU A 167 -11.32 5.85 -10.51
N ASP A 168 -11.97 4.77 -10.96
CA ASP A 168 -13.43 4.60 -10.91
C ASP A 168 -13.81 3.17 -10.46
N PRO A 169 -13.76 2.87 -9.15
CA PRO A 169 -14.11 1.55 -8.64
C PRO A 169 -15.59 1.18 -8.82
N ALA A 170 -16.45 2.17 -9.15
CA ALA A 170 -17.86 1.91 -9.38
C ALA A 170 -18.11 1.11 -10.67
N VAL A 171 -17.23 1.16 -11.66
CA VAL A 171 -17.35 0.40 -12.90
C VAL A 171 -16.74 -1.00 -12.84
N PHE A 172 -15.99 -1.33 -11.81
CA PHE A 172 -15.40 -2.65 -11.66
C PHE A 172 -16.47 -3.75 -11.56
N VAL A 173 -16.28 -4.84 -12.28
CA VAL A 173 -17.15 -6.02 -12.26
C VAL A 173 -16.27 -7.24 -11.98
N PRO A 174 -16.50 -7.99 -10.89
CA PRO A 174 -15.83 -9.26 -10.62
C PRO A 174 -16.15 -10.30 -11.71
N THR A 175 -15.14 -11.00 -12.18
CA THR A 175 -15.26 -12.06 -13.19
C THR A 175 -14.26 -13.19 -12.87
N ILE A 176 -14.41 -14.34 -13.52
CA ILE A 176 -13.47 -15.47 -13.38
C ILE A 176 -12.04 -15.11 -13.83
N ASP A 177 -11.90 -14.10 -14.70
CA ASP A 177 -10.59 -13.70 -15.23
C ASP A 177 -9.84 -12.72 -14.31
N ASN A 178 -10.57 -12.00 -13.45
CA ASN A 178 -9.99 -10.98 -12.57
C ASN A 178 -10.20 -11.25 -11.07
N THR A 179 -10.89 -12.33 -10.71
CA THR A 179 -11.21 -12.64 -9.31
C THR A 179 -10.99 -14.13 -9.07
N ILE A 180 -10.11 -14.43 -8.13
CA ILE A 180 -9.88 -15.81 -7.66
C ILE A 180 -10.67 -16.06 -6.39
N VAL A 181 -11.12 -17.32 -6.23
CA VAL A 181 -11.79 -17.81 -5.04
C VAL A 181 -11.05 -19.06 -4.59
N VAL A 182 -10.53 -19.06 -3.38
CA VAL A 182 -9.76 -20.19 -2.82
C VAL A 182 -10.44 -20.65 -1.55
N GLU A 183 -10.85 -21.93 -1.57
CA GLU A 183 -11.44 -22.63 -0.42
C GLU A 183 -10.38 -23.46 0.29
N TRP A 184 -10.41 -23.49 1.60
CA TRP A 184 -9.53 -24.30 2.42
C TRP A 184 -10.14 -24.56 3.81
N LYS A 185 -9.56 -25.51 4.55
CA LYS A 185 -10.03 -25.88 5.89
C LYS A 185 -8.98 -25.60 6.96
N MET A 186 -9.43 -25.07 8.09
CA MET A 186 -8.56 -24.85 9.25
C MET A 186 -7.91 -26.16 9.72
N SER A 187 -8.67 -27.24 9.75
CA SER A 187 -8.19 -28.56 10.19
C SER A 187 -7.10 -29.13 9.29
N GLU A 188 -7.09 -28.79 7.99
CA GLU A 188 -6.14 -29.29 6.99
C GLU A 188 -4.91 -28.36 6.88
N ASP A 189 -5.12 -27.07 6.68
CA ASP A 189 -4.06 -26.09 6.43
C ASP A 189 -3.33 -25.66 7.72
N PHE A 190 -4.03 -25.68 8.84
CA PHE A 190 -3.52 -25.24 10.14
C PHE A 190 -3.83 -26.22 11.28
N PRO A 191 -3.50 -27.50 11.17
CA PRO A 191 -3.86 -28.52 12.17
C PRO A 191 -3.35 -28.18 13.58
N ASP A 192 -2.23 -27.48 13.69
CA ASP A 192 -1.60 -27.05 14.95
C ASP A 192 -1.78 -25.52 15.20
N PHE A 193 -2.86 -24.90 14.71
CA PHE A 193 -3.04 -23.43 14.74
C PHE A 193 -2.84 -22.84 16.14
N GLU A 194 -3.43 -23.43 17.14
CA GLU A 194 -3.29 -22.95 18.52
C GLU A 194 -1.82 -22.98 18.98
N LYS A 195 -1.13 -24.07 18.74
CA LYS A 195 0.27 -24.26 19.17
C LYS A 195 1.22 -23.34 18.41
N ARG A 196 1.04 -23.24 17.09
CA ARG A 196 1.98 -22.56 16.20
C ARG A 196 1.75 -21.05 16.11
N TYR A 197 0.52 -20.58 16.34
CA TYR A 197 0.18 -19.16 16.13
C TYR A 197 -0.48 -18.50 17.33
N ILE A 198 -1.50 -19.12 17.94
CA ILE A 198 -2.20 -18.52 19.10
C ILE A 198 -1.28 -18.43 20.33
N LYS A 199 -0.59 -19.51 20.70
CA LYS A 199 0.32 -19.50 21.87
C LYS A 199 1.47 -18.50 21.70
N PRO A 200 2.17 -18.40 20.55
CA PRO A 200 3.17 -17.35 20.32
C PRO A 200 2.59 -15.93 20.36
N ALA A 201 1.40 -15.71 19.82
CA ALA A 201 0.75 -14.42 19.89
C ALA A 201 0.35 -14.03 21.32
N MET A 202 -0.14 -14.99 22.12
CA MET A 202 -0.39 -14.78 23.55
C MET A 202 0.90 -14.53 24.32
N LYS A 203 2.00 -15.22 23.96
CA LYS A 203 3.32 -14.95 24.54
C LYS A 203 3.77 -13.54 24.24
N PHE A 204 3.64 -13.09 22.98
CA PHE A 204 3.92 -11.70 22.60
C PHE A 204 3.11 -10.71 23.44
N TRP A 205 1.81 -10.98 23.63
CA TRP A 205 0.96 -10.13 24.47
C TRP A 205 1.47 -10.02 25.90
N LYS A 206 1.79 -11.14 26.50
CA LYS A 206 2.29 -11.20 27.89
C LYS A 206 3.67 -10.54 28.02
N ASP A 207 4.59 -10.84 27.10
CA ASP A 207 5.98 -10.41 27.23
C ASP A 207 6.18 -8.95 26.83
N HIS A 208 5.36 -8.40 25.92
CA HIS A 208 5.56 -7.07 25.35
C HIS A 208 4.42 -6.10 25.68
N VAL A 209 3.16 -6.51 25.52
CA VAL A 209 2.03 -5.60 25.71
C VAL A 209 1.78 -5.34 27.20
N GLU A 210 1.68 -6.39 27.99
CA GLU A 210 1.40 -6.28 29.44
C GLU A 210 2.57 -5.70 30.22
N THR A 211 3.80 -5.90 29.77
CA THR A 211 5.01 -5.36 30.40
C THR A 211 5.30 -3.92 30.01
N GLY A 212 4.82 -3.49 28.82
CA GLY A 212 5.20 -2.21 28.24
C GLY A 212 6.61 -2.18 27.68
N ILE A 213 7.24 -3.35 27.50
CA ILE A 213 8.55 -3.51 26.87
C ILE A 213 8.31 -3.95 25.43
N SER A 214 8.72 -3.12 24.46
CA SER A 214 8.50 -3.45 23.05
C SER A 214 9.32 -4.67 22.60
N PRO A 215 8.93 -5.36 21.53
CA PRO A 215 9.87 -6.16 20.77
C PRO A 215 10.95 -5.24 20.18
N ASP A 216 12.03 -5.85 19.67
CA ASP A 216 13.10 -5.12 18.99
C ASP A 216 12.56 -4.37 17.78
N PHE A 217 12.97 -3.12 17.61
CA PHE A 217 12.68 -2.34 16.42
C PHE A 217 13.77 -2.51 15.36
N ASP A 218 13.38 -2.34 14.10
CA ASP A 218 14.29 -2.28 12.97
C ASP A 218 14.46 -0.81 12.54
N GLU A 219 15.70 -0.27 12.61
CA GLU A 219 15.98 1.15 12.29
C GLU A 219 15.59 1.56 10.86
N ARG A 220 15.45 0.60 9.92
CA ARG A 220 15.05 0.89 8.54
C ARG A 220 13.55 0.71 8.35
N LYS A 221 13.00 -0.42 8.80
CA LYS A 221 11.58 -0.72 8.62
C LYS A 221 10.67 0.14 9.49
N ASP A 222 11.15 0.49 10.70
CA ASP A 222 10.41 1.30 11.67
C ASP A 222 10.86 2.77 11.70
N ALA A 223 11.63 3.23 10.70
CA ALA A 223 12.26 4.55 10.67
C ALA A 223 11.29 5.71 10.94
N ASP A 224 10.12 5.69 10.32
CA ASP A 224 9.12 6.78 10.48
C ASP A 224 8.52 6.80 11.89
N ILE A 225 8.24 5.63 12.46
CA ILE A 225 7.76 5.50 13.84
C ILE A 225 8.83 5.99 14.81
N LEU A 226 10.06 5.52 14.64
CA LEU A 226 11.19 5.91 15.49
C LEU A 226 11.46 7.41 15.42
N LYS A 227 11.38 7.99 14.21
CA LYS A 227 11.49 9.44 14.02
C LYS A 227 10.39 10.18 14.80
N ALA A 228 9.14 9.74 14.69
CA ALA A 228 8.03 10.34 15.43
C ALA A 228 8.22 10.24 16.95
N LEU A 229 8.62 9.06 17.45
CA LEU A 229 8.82 8.82 18.89
C LEU A 229 10.06 9.55 19.46
N ARG A 230 11.08 9.80 18.63
CA ARG A 230 12.28 10.56 19.00
C ARG A 230 12.11 12.07 18.80
N THR A 231 11.00 12.51 18.19
CA THR A 231 10.73 13.93 17.96
C THR A 231 10.16 14.59 19.21
N ASN A 232 10.84 15.59 19.70
CA ASN A 232 10.31 16.46 20.77
C ASN A 232 9.46 17.56 20.12
N VAL A 233 8.14 17.53 20.33
CA VAL A 233 7.24 18.59 19.89
C VAL A 233 7.22 19.68 20.95
N VAL A 234 7.90 20.79 20.65
CA VAL A 234 7.92 21.97 21.53
C VAL A 234 6.72 22.84 21.18
N GLY A 235 5.88 23.11 22.19
CA GLY A 235 4.81 24.11 22.05
C GLY A 235 5.41 25.52 21.91
N VAL A 236 4.91 26.30 20.96
CA VAL A 236 5.30 27.69 20.81
C VAL A 236 4.74 28.50 21.99
N LYS A 237 5.62 29.21 22.70
CA LYS A 237 5.25 30.12 23.81
C LYS A 237 5.84 31.51 23.63
N ASP A 238 6.36 31.80 22.44
CA ASP A 238 7.08 33.02 22.11
C ASP A 238 6.37 33.72 20.96
N ASP A 239 5.91 34.94 21.20
CA ASP A 239 5.15 35.76 20.23
C ASP A 239 5.97 36.06 18.97
N GLU A 240 7.29 36.14 19.06
CA GLU A 240 8.16 36.38 17.89
C GLU A 240 8.22 35.13 17.02
N ILE A 241 8.34 33.94 17.63
CA ILE A 241 8.31 32.66 16.92
C ILE A 241 6.95 32.43 16.26
N GLU A 242 5.83 32.73 16.95
CA GLU A 242 4.49 32.62 16.36
C GLU A 242 4.32 33.50 15.14
N LYS A 243 4.79 34.76 15.18
CA LYS A 243 4.77 35.65 14.04
C LYS A 243 5.64 35.15 12.88
N LEU A 244 6.83 34.63 13.19
CA LEU A 244 7.72 34.06 12.17
C LEU A 244 7.09 32.82 11.52
N LEU A 245 6.48 31.92 12.31
CA LEU A 245 5.78 30.73 11.78
C LEU A 245 4.63 31.14 10.84
N ALA A 246 3.84 32.14 11.22
CA ALA A 246 2.74 32.63 10.39
C ALA A 246 3.24 33.14 9.01
N VAL A 247 4.38 33.83 8.98
CA VAL A 247 5.01 34.28 7.72
C VAL A 247 5.50 33.09 6.91
N ILE A 248 6.21 32.14 7.55
CA ILE A 248 6.71 30.92 6.88
C ILE A 248 5.56 30.11 6.29
N ASP A 249 4.46 29.93 7.02
CA ASP A 249 3.30 29.17 6.55
C ASP A 249 2.64 29.85 5.33
N ALA A 250 2.53 31.18 5.35
CA ALA A 250 2.02 31.95 4.22
C ALA A 250 2.91 31.81 2.97
N ASP A 251 4.23 31.97 3.15
CA ASP A 251 5.21 31.83 2.08
C ASP A 251 5.27 30.40 1.53
N GLN A 252 5.23 29.38 2.42
CA GLN A 252 5.21 27.98 2.01
C GLN A 252 3.94 27.64 1.21
N SER A 253 2.79 28.20 1.62
CA SER A 253 1.53 28.03 0.90
C SER A 253 1.59 28.64 -0.49
N ALA A 254 2.11 29.88 -0.60
CA ALA A 254 2.31 30.56 -1.86
C ALA A 254 3.30 29.81 -2.77
N TYR A 255 4.42 29.33 -2.21
CA TYR A 255 5.39 28.52 -2.92
C TYR A 255 4.77 27.21 -3.47
N ASN A 256 4.02 26.49 -2.64
CA ASN A 256 3.38 25.24 -3.04
C ASN A 256 2.38 25.45 -4.19
N LYS A 257 1.61 26.54 -4.13
CA LYS A 257 0.68 26.93 -5.20
C LYS A 257 1.43 27.24 -6.51
N ALA A 258 2.44 28.11 -6.44
CA ALA A 258 3.26 28.46 -7.60
C ALA A 258 3.98 27.24 -8.20
N SER A 259 4.52 26.35 -7.35
CA SER A 259 5.17 25.10 -7.77
C SER A 259 4.20 24.17 -8.51
N SER A 260 2.95 24.09 -8.06
CA SER A 260 1.91 23.29 -8.73
C SER A 260 1.57 23.86 -10.10
N GLU A 261 1.44 25.17 -10.20
CA GLU A 261 1.19 25.87 -11.48
C GLU A 261 2.37 25.68 -12.46
N ILE A 262 3.61 25.77 -11.96
CA ILE A 262 4.82 25.52 -12.75
C ILE A 262 4.83 24.10 -13.30
N LYS A 263 4.53 23.08 -12.48
CA LYS A 263 4.48 21.68 -12.92
C LYS A 263 3.48 21.45 -14.07
N VAL A 264 2.33 22.13 -14.03
CA VAL A 264 1.34 22.06 -15.12
C VAL A 264 1.91 22.65 -16.41
N ILE A 265 2.60 23.81 -16.30
CA ILE A 265 3.25 24.46 -17.44
C ILE A 265 4.38 23.59 -17.99
N GLU A 266 5.23 23.02 -17.13
CA GLU A 266 6.33 22.13 -17.52
C GLU A 266 5.81 20.89 -18.25
N LYS A 267 4.75 20.26 -17.76
CA LYS A 267 4.11 19.11 -18.42
C LYS A 267 3.63 19.49 -19.83
N ARG A 268 2.87 20.57 -19.94
CA ARG A 268 2.36 21.09 -21.23
C ARG A 268 3.50 21.46 -22.20
N LEU A 269 4.55 22.09 -21.68
CA LEU A 269 5.72 22.46 -22.46
C LEU A 269 6.46 21.23 -23.00
N LYS A 270 6.62 20.21 -22.16
CA LYS A 270 7.22 18.92 -22.54
C LYS A 270 6.42 18.24 -23.64
N GLU A 271 5.11 18.13 -23.48
CA GLU A 271 4.21 17.53 -24.45
C GLU A 271 4.27 18.27 -25.82
N ASN A 272 4.24 19.60 -25.79
CA ASN A 272 4.31 20.40 -27.01
C ASN A 272 5.70 20.32 -27.69
N LYS A 273 6.78 20.26 -26.91
CA LYS A 273 8.13 20.05 -27.45
C LYS A 273 8.26 18.67 -28.10
N GLU A 274 7.67 17.62 -27.53
CA GLU A 274 7.67 16.28 -28.14
C GLU A 274 6.83 16.25 -29.44
N LYS A 275 5.69 16.93 -29.49
CA LYS A 275 4.92 17.08 -30.74
C LYS A 275 5.72 17.81 -31.83
N LEU A 276 6.39 18.92 -31.46
CA LEU A 276 7.24 19.68 -32.37
C LEU A 276 8.41 18.80 -32.87
N LYS A 277 9.08 18.09 -31.98
CA LYS A 277 10.16 17.15 -32.30
C LYS A 277 9.72 16.11 -33.32
N LYS A 278 8.56 15.45 -33.12
CA LYS A 278 8.01 14.48 -34.08
C LYS A 278 7.79 15.10 -35.47
N ASN A 279 7.25 16.34 -35.53
CA ASN A 279 7.03 17.06 -36.79
C ASN A 279 8.35 17.42 -37.48
N LEU A 280 9.38 17.80 -36.74
CA LEU A 280 10.68 18.16 -37.28
C LEU A 280 11.52 16.94 -37.70
N GLN A 281 11.31 15.77 -37.09
CA GLN A 281 11.98 14.53 -37.50
C GLN A 281 11.75 14.20 -38.97
N GLY A 282 10.55 14.44 -39.47
CA GLY A 282 10.22 14.24 -40.90
C GLY A 282 10.77 15.29 -41.86
N LYS A 283 11.53 16.28 -41.37
CA LYS A 283 12.10 17.38 -42.16
C LYS A 283 13.61 17.23 -42.44
N PHE A 284 14.25 16.18 -41.90
CA PHE A 284 15.65 15.91 -42.19
C PHE A 284 15.83 15.42 -43.63
N GLY A 285 16.71 16.07 -44.36
CA GLY A 285 17.27 15.53 -45.62
C GLY A 285 18.34 14.49 -45.32
N ASP A 286 18.82 13.82 -46.37
CA ASP A 286 19.76 12.68 -46.24
C ASP A 286 21.07 13.07 -45.52
N ASN A 287 21.53 14.31 -45.70
CA ASN A 287 22.79 14.81 -45.16
C ASN A 287 22.61 15.83 -44.03
N ASP A 288 21.41 15.97 -43.48
CA ASP A 288 21.15 16.96 -42.44
C ASP A 288 21.44 16.38 -41.06
N ASP A 289 22.31 17.09 -40.31
CA ASP A 289 22.56 16.80 -38.90
C ASP A 289 21.68 17.64 -37.98
N ARG A 290 21.04 18.70 -38.55
CA ARG A 290 20.28 19.68 -37.76
C ARG A 290 19.13 20.27 -38.61
N VAL A 291 17.99 20.45 -37.94
CA VAL A 291 16.83 21.19 -38.47
C VAL A 291 16.48 22.30 -37.49
N GLU A 292 16.28 23.54 -38.00
CA GLU A 292 15.91 24.70 -37.18
C GLU A 292 14.58 25.29 -37.64
N ILE A 293 13.76 25.67 -36.65
CA ILE A 293 12.56 26.48 -36.87
C ILE A 293 12.56 27.67 -35.93
N LYS A 294 12.22 28.86 -36.46
CA LYS A 294 12.18 30.12 -35.72
C LYS A 294 10.75 30.53 -35.43
N SER A 295 10.50 30.88 -34.19
CA SER A 295 9.31 31.66 -33.80
C SER A 295 9.70 33.12 -33.58
N THR A 296 8.75 33.94 -33.17
CA THR A 296 9.01 35.35 -32.83
C THR A 296 9.98 35.53 -31.66
N ALA A 297 10.04 34.58 -30.74
CA ALA A 297 10.82 34.69 -29.50
C ALA A 297 11.95 33.66 -29.35
N TYR A 298 11.88 32.54 -30.08
CA TYR A 298 12.79 31.43 -29.86
C TYR A 298 13.19 30.72 -31.17
N ILE A 299 14.39 30.18 -31.18
CA ILE A 299 14.86 29.23 -32.20
C ILE A 299 14.83 27.84 -31.62
N TYR A 300 14.11 26.92 -32.23
CA TYR A 300 14.03 25.53 -31.87
C TYR A 300 14.90 24.71 -32.81
N THR A 301 15.91 24.04 -32.27
CA THR A 301 16.86 23.22 -33.04
C THR A 301 16.69 21.77 -32.67
N LEU A 302 16.47 20.92 -33.68
CA LEU A 302 16.51 19.47 -33.54
C LEU A 302 17.78 18.95 -34.20
N SER A 303 18.63 18.26 -33.40
CA SER A 303 19.86 17.65 -33.88
C SER A 303 19.76 16.14 -33.92
N LYS A 304 20.28 15.53 -34.99
CA LYS A 304 20.36 14.08 -35.17
C LYS A 304 21.71 13.61 -34.59
N ASN A 305 21.66 12.77 -33.57
CA ASN A 305 22.86 12.18 -32.98
C ASN A 305 22.77 10.65 -33.11
N THR A 306 23.73 10.05 -33.75
CA THR A 306 23.84 8.58 -33.84
C THR A 306 24.66 8.09 -32.66
N LYS A 307 24.10 7.22 -31.85
CA LYS A 307 24.82 6.53 -30.78
C LYS A 307 24.84 5.05 -31.04
N SER A 308 26.00 4.46 -30.98
CA SER A 308 26.15 3.00 -30.95
C SER A 308 25.96 2.51 -29.52
N SER A 309 25.09 1.57 -29.31
CA SER A 309 24.91 0.89 -28.05
C SER A 309 24.98 -0.62 -28.23
N VAL A 310 25.52 -1.29 -27.26
CA VAL A 310 25.64 -2.74 -27.25
C VAL A 310 24.47 -3.32 -26.47
N ASP A 311 23.80 -4.32 -27.03
CA ASP A 311 22.76 -5.08 -26.32
C ASP A 311 23.46 -6.08 -25.38
N THR A 312 23.55 -5.67 -24.11
CA THR A 312 24.25 -6.43 -23.06
C THR A 312 23.56 -7.75 -22.69
N GLU A 313 22.26 -7.91 -22.97
CA GLU A 313 21.57 -9.17 -22.69
C GLU A 313 21.87 -10.22 -23.74
N LYS A 314 22.00 -9.81 -24.99
CA LYS A 314 22.42 -10.70 -26.08
C LYS A 314 23.90 -11.05 -26.01
N LEU A 315 24.73 -10.15 -25.51
CA LEU A 315 26.15 -10.42 -25.24
C LEU A 315 26.39 -11.55 -24.23
N LYS A 316 25.48 -11.74 -23.31
CA LYS A 316 25.57 -12.81 -22.31
C LYS A 316 25.24 -14.19 -22.89
N GLN A 317 24.63 -14.25 -24.06
CA GLN A 317 24.17 -15.49 -24.68
C GLN A 317 25.09 -15.99 -25.80
N ASP A 318 25.87 -15.11 -26.43
CA ASP A 318 26.70 -15.42 -27.59
C ASP A 318 28.10 -14.80 -27.51
N GLU A 319 29.13 -15.52 -27.85
CA GLU A 319 30.55 -15.10 -27.79
C GLU A 319 30.99 -14.05 -28.84
N LEU A 320 30.08 -13.38 -29.55
CA LEU A 320 30.38 -12.51 -30.69
C LEU A 320 29.87 -11.07 -30.48
N TYR A 321 30.69 -10.23 -29.87
CA TYR A 321 30.43 -8.83 -29.55
C TYR A 321 29.99 -7.95 -30.74
N GLU A 322 30.67 -8.11 -31.90
CA GLU A 322 30.42 -7.27 -33.08
C GLU A 322 29.06 -7.52 -33.76
N LYS A 323 28.48 -8.69 -33.57
CA LYS A 323 27.22 -9.08 -34.19
C LYS A 323 25.98 -8.36 -33.59
N TYR A 324 26.13 -7.73 -32.43
CA TYR A 324 25.04 -7.14 -31.65
C TYR A 324 25.17 -5.63 -31.42
N LEU A 325 25.99 -4.95 -32.21
CA LEU A 325 26.02 -3.49 -32.25
C LEU A 325 24.70 -2.97 -32.86
N VAL A 326 23.93 -2.23 -32.03
CA VAL A 326 22.70 -1.57 -32.47
C VAL A 326 22.95 -0.07 -32.52
N GLU A 327 22.87 0.53 -33.68
CA GLU A 327 22.89 1.97 -33.85
C GLU A 327 21.51 2.53 -33.51
N LYS A 328 21.44 3.41 -32.50
CA LYS A 328 20.25 4.19 -32.15
C LYS A 328 20.44 5.62 -32.53
N VAL A 329 19.51 6.16 -33.29
CA VAL A 329 19.47 7.60 -33.60
C VAL A 329 18.69 8.31 -32.50
N GLU A 330 19.37 9.24 -31.78
CA GLU A 330 18.74 10.10 -30.79
C GLU A 330 18.61 11.52 -31.36
N TYR A 331 17.41 12.09 -31.21
CA TYR A 331 17.16 13.51 -31.56
C TYR A 331 17.11 14.34 -30.29
N ARG A 332 17.99 15.37 -30.22
CA ARG A 332 17.98 16.34 -29.13
C ARG A 332 17.43 17.68 -29.62
N MET A 333 16.51 18.25 -28.86
CA MET A 333 15.96 19.56 -29.11
C MET A 333 16.54 20.57 -28.13
N SER A 334 17.05 21.69 -28.65
CA SER A 334 17.47 22.84 -27.85
C SER A 334 16.59 24.05 -28.21
N VAL A 335 16.49 24.99 -27.27
CA VAL A 335 15.75 26.24 -27.40
C VAL A 335 16.65 27.38 -26.98
N LYS A 336 16.75 28.41 -27.77
CA LYS A 336 17.51 29.62 -27.46
C LYS A 336 16.62 30.86 -27.72
N ALA A 337 16.69 31.84 -26.82
CA ALA A 337 16.05 33.13 -27.02
C ALA A 337 16.71 33.86 -28.20
N VAL A 338 15.90 34.65 -28.93
CA VAL A 338 16.35 35.44 -30.08
C VAL A 338 16.91 36.77 -29.59
#